data_5033e9733eb7f22a5bbe471d2ffb4862
#
_entry.id   5033e9733eb7f22a5bbe471d2ffb4862
#
_cell.length_a   1.000
_cell.length_b   1.000
_cell.length_c   1.000
_cell.angle_alpha   90.00
_cell.angle_beta   90.00
_cell.angle_gamma   90.00
#
_symmetry.space_group_name_H-M   'P 1'
#
loop_
_entity.id
_entity.type
_entity.pdbx_description
1 polymer ?
#
loop_
_entity_poly.entity_id
_entity_poly.type
_entity_poly.pdbx_seq_one_letter_code
_entity_poly.pdbx_strand_id
1 'polypeptide(L)'
;MMATDPGVLILSPTGRDAKIAASILASKGIVTHVCSTLAETLPLLDMAQCLVVAEEALLTSDRNPFAAWLESQPAWSDFPIVLLTMRGAEFDERLRFLDRYLIVLERPFLASSLANSVRSALRARTRQLEVKSLLEHKEEVAHRQKLLIRELHHRVKNTLANVRAMMGATARSSSNVDDFVRNFSARLVSLADTHSMLTDDYWQTAFLHKLLETELRHYDTTDRSRILLEGPDVALVADLAIPVGMAFHELASNSSKFGALSWPRG
;
A
#
# COMPACT_ATOMS: atom_id res chain seq x y z
N MET A 1 -14.93 23.36 -2.70
CA MET A 1 -14.10 24.58 -2.62
C MET A 1 -12.74 24.07 -2.18
N MET A 2 -11.78 23.88 -3.10
CA MET A 2 -10.42 23.43 -2.76
C MET A 2 -9.81 24.51 -1.86
N ALA A 3 -9.49 24.15 -0.63
CA ALA A 3 -8.75 25.03 0.26
C ALA A 3 -7.39 25.28 -0.42
N THR A 4 -7.17 26.51 -0.85
CA THR A 4 -5.92 26.94 -1.46
C THR A 4 -4.85 26.75 -0.39
N ASP A 5 -3.85 25.89 -0.64
CA ASP A 5 -2.68 25.72 0.24
C ASP A 5 -2.14 27.13 0.57
N PRO A 6 -2.17 27.57 1.84
CA PRO A 6 -1.74 28.92 2.21
C PRO A 6 -0.23 29.15 1.98
N GLY A 7 0.52 28.11 1.59
CA GLY A 7 1.94 28.17 1.31
C GLY A 7 2.73 28.65 2.53
N VAL A 8 2.94 29.95 2.64
CA VAL A 8 3.66 30.59 3.75
C VAL A 8 2.72 31.48 4.54
N LEU A 9 2.61 31.23 5.83
CA LEU A 9 1.92 32.13 6.75
C LEU A 9 2.87 33.24 7.20
N ILE A 10 2.34 34.46 7.29
CA ILE A 10 3.07 35.62 7.79
C ILE A 10 2.31 36.18 8.99
N LEU A 11 2.91 36.09 10.17
CA LEU A 11 2.37 36.69 11.39
C LEU A 11 3.20 37.88 11.81
N SER A 12 2.63 39.07 11.63
CA SER A 12 3.20 40.32 12.12
C SER A 12 2.09 41.25 12.55
N PRO A 13 1.94 41.48 13.85
CA PRO A 13 0.81 42.26 14.42
C PRO A 13 0.90 43.74 14.17
N THR A 14 2.05 44.27 13.83
CA THR A 14 2.28 45.72 13.71
C THR A 14 2.73 46.12 12.30
N GLY A 15 2.02 47.11 11.75
CA GLY A 15 2.48 47.98 10.71
C GLY A 15 2.68 47.38 9.29
N ARG A 16 3.73 47.89 8.64
CA ARG A 16 4.01 47.65 7.22
C ARG A 16 4.76 46.34 6.97
N ASP A 17 5.35 45.74 8.02
CA ASP A 17 6.29 44.59 7.89
C ASP A 17 5.66 43.40 7.25
N ALA A 18 4.44 43.01 7.65
CA ALA A 18 3.71 41.91 7.05
C ALA A 18 3.46 42.13 5.54
N LYS A 19 3.03 43.36 5.17
CA LYS A 19 2.75 43.71 3.77
C LYS A 19 4.03 43.75 2.93
N ILE A 20 5.14 44.25 3.52
CA ILE A 20 6.44 44.28 2.86
C ILE A 20 6.96 42.85 2.64
N ALA A 21 6.92 42.00 3.67
CA ALA A 21 7.32 40.62 3.56
C ALA A 21 6.49 39.85 2.51
N ALA A 22 5.15 40.01 2.55
CA ALA A 22 4.25 39.42 1.56
C ALA A 22 4.56 39.93 0.14
N SER A 23 4.78 41.21 -0.06
CA SER A 23 5.15 41.76 -1.38
C SER A 23 6.48 41.25 -1.89
N ILE A 24 7.50 41.12 -1.03
CA ILE A 24 8.81 40.55 -1.37
C ILE A 24 8.63 39.09 -1.80
N LEU A 25 7.90 38.28 -1.03
CA LEU A 25 7.71 36.87 -1.33
C LEU A 25 6.85 36.66 -2.59
N ALA A 26 5.80 37.45 -2.76
CA ALA A 26 4.95 37.42 -3.96
C ALA A 26 5.76 37.74 -5.23
N SER A 27 6.69 38.73 -5.16
CA SER A 27 7.58 39.07 -6.29
C SER A 27 8.52 37.91 -6.71
N LYS A 28 8.65 36.90 -5.85
CA LYS A 28 9.43 35.66 -6.07
C LYS A 28 8.57 34.43 -6.35
N GLY A 29 7.25 34.63 -6.57
CA GLY A 29 6.31 33.56 -6.87
C GLY A 29 5.91 32.70 -5.67
N ILE A 30 6.17 33.18 -4.45
CA ILE A 30 5.81 32.48 -3.21
C ILE A 30 4.43 32.94 -2.75
N VAL A 31 3.49 32.01 -2.65
CA VAL A 31 2.13 32.28 -2.13
C VAL A 31 2.19 32.47 -0.63
N THR A 32 1.57 33.57 -0.17
CA THR A 32 1.58 33.95 1.25
C THR A 32 0.19 34.27 1.75
N HIS A 33 -0.06 33.95 3.03
CA HIS A 33 -1.26 34.38 3.74
C HIS A 33 -0.83 35.18 4.98
N VAL A 34 -1.36 36.39 5.11
CA VAL A 34 -1.03 37.29 6.22
C VAL A 34 -2.08 37.13 7.33
N CYS A 35 -1.59 36.84 8.53
CA CYS A 35 -2.37 36.75 9.76
C CYS A 35 -2.04 37.95 10.68
N SER A 36 -3.04 38.48 11.35
CA SER A 36 -2.85 39.59 12.30
C SER A 36 -2.60 39.13 13.73
N THR A 37 -3.06 37.92 14.07
CA THR A 37 -2.95 37.35 15.41
C THR A 37 -2.50 35.88 15.36
N LEU A 38 -1.92 35.40 16.47
CA LEU A 38 -1.58 34.01 16.63
C LEU A 38 -2.83 33.10 16.60
N ALA A 39 -3.95 33.57 17.12
CA ALA A 39 -5.22 32.85 17.10
C ALA A 39 -5.75 32.60 15.66
N GLU A 40 -5.55 33.58 14.75
CA GLU A 40 -5.83 33.38 13.32
C GLU A 40 -4.88 32.45 12.63
N THR A 41 -3.62 32.38 13.09
CA THR A 41 -2.56 31.56 12.49
C THR A 41 -2.73 30.07 12.82
N LEU A 42 -3.09 29.75 14.07
CA LEU A 42 -3.15 28.39 14.59
C LEU A 42 -3.96 27.41 13.71
N PRO A 43 -5.20 27.73 13.30
CA PRO A 43 -6.00 26.78 12.47
C PRO A 43 -5.46 26.58 11.06
N LEU A 44 -4.53 27.44 10.61
CA LEU A 44 -3.93 27.38 9.27
C LEU A 44 -2.59 26.64 9.24
N LEU A 45 -1.98 26.38 10.41
CA LEU A 45 -0.65 25.76 10.51
C LEU A 45 -0.59 24.35 9.87
N ASP A 46 -1.65 23.55 10.02
CA ASP A 46 -1.68 22.18 9.47
C ASP A 46 -1.67 22.17 7.94
N MET A 47 -2.13 23.24 7.31
CA MET A 47 -2.16 23.40 5.86
C MET A 47 -0.97 24.22 5.34
N ALA A 48 -0.18 24.82 6.22
CA ALA A 48 0.95 25.66 5.85
C ALA A 48 2.24 24.87 5.68
N GLN A 49 3.13 25.42 4.86
CA GLN A 49 4.46 24.86 4.63
C GLN A 49 5.56 25.56 5.42
N CYS A 50 5.34 26.81 5.83
CA CYS A 50 6.29 27.61 6.59
C CYS A 50 5.55 28.76 7.30
N LEU A 51 6.05 29.17 8.46
CA LEU A 51 5.63 30.35 9.18
C LEU A 51 6.74 31.41 9.18
N VAL A 52 6.46 32.61 8.74
CA VAL A 52 7.28 33.81 8.95
C VAL A 52 6.64 34.60 10.08
N VAL A 53 7.33 34.81 11.18
CA VAL A 53 6.76 35.43 12.36
C VAL A 53 7.67 36.50 12.93
N ALA A 54 7.11 37.66 13.28
CA ALA A 54 7.81 38.68 14.04
C ALA A 54 7.92 38.25 15.51
N GLU A 55 9.07 38.39 16.10
CA GLU A 55 9.33 38.05 17.51
C GLU A 55 8.31 38.65 18.46
N GLU A 56 7.96 39.92 18.24
CA GLU A 56 7.00 40.65 19.05
C GLU A 56 5.61 40.02 19.03
N ALA A 57 5.23 39.38 17.91
CA ALA A 57 3.95 38.68 17.80
C ALA A 57 3.86 37.50 18.78
N LEU A 58 4.95 36.82 18.96
CA LEU A 58 5.02 35.67 19.90
C LEU A 58 5.14 36.15 21.35
N LEU A 59 5.88 37.23 21.60
CA LEU A 59 6.12 37.74 22.95
C LEU A 59 4.86 38.41 23.57
N THR A 60 3.98 38.92 22.73
CA THR A 60 2.76 39.60 23.16
C THR A 60 1.51 38.73 23.15
N SER A 61 1.57 37.54 22.60
CA SER A 61 0.47 36.56 22.50
C SER A 61 0.55 35.45 23.53
N ASP A 62 -0.57 34.75 23.78
CA ASP A 62 -0.51 33.44 24.46
C ASP A 62 0.10 32.40 23.52
N ARG A 63 1.30 31.97 23.90
CA ARG A 63 2.09 31.01 23.10
C ARG A 63 1.78 29.55 23.39
N ASN A 64 1.08 29.26 24.49
CA ASN A 64 0.85 27.88 24.94
C ASN A 64 0.17 27.03 23.86
N PRO A 65 -0.87 27.50 23.13
CA PRO A 65 -1.48 26.72 22.06
C PRO A 65 -0.51 26.43 20.92
N PHE A 66 0.39 27.38 20.59
CA PHE A 66 1.36 27.19 19.52
C PHE A 66 2.48 26.21 19.93
N ALA A 67 2.97 26.32 21.17
CA ALA A 67 3.93 25.34 21.70
C ALA A 67 3.33 23.93 21.74
N ALA A 68 2.08 23.79 22.21
CA ALA A 68 1.38 22.51 22.22
C ALA A 68 1.19 21.94 20.80
N TRP A 69 0.89 22.78 19.82
CA TRP A 69 0.80 22.37 18.42
C TRP A 69 2.15 21.86 17.89
N LEU A 70 3.25 22.57 18.18
CA LEU A 70 4.60 22.12 17.78
C LEU A 70 5.00 20.79 18.44
N GLU A 71 4.69 20.62 19.73
CA GLU A 71 4.95 19.38 20.46
C GLU A 71 4.12 18.19 19.92
N SER A 72 2.93 18.48 19.40
CA SER A 72 2.05 17.47 18.79
C SER A 72 2.52 16.98 17.40
N GLN A 73 3.50 17.66 16.80
CA GLN A 73 4.01 17.29 15.50
C GLN A 73 4.67 15.91 15.53
N PRO A 74 4.41 15.05 14.52
CA PRO A 74 5.03 13.75 14.45
C PRO A 74 6.55 13.86 14.27
N ALA A 75 7.29 12.84 14.67
CA ALA A 75 8.76 12.82 14.70
C ALA A 75 9.44 13.13 13.34
N TRP A 76 8.74 12.94 12.23
CA TRP A 76 9.24 13.28 10.89
C TRP A 76 9.06 14.77 10.54
N SER A 77 8.26 15.53 11.32
CA SER A 77 7.85 16.90 11.01
C SER A 77 8.67 17.91 11.80
N ASP A 78 9.58 18.58 11.12
CA ASP A 78 10.22 19.80 11.61
C ASP A 78 9.61 20.99 10.85
N PHE A 79 8.53 21.56 11.42
CA PHE A 79 7.82 22.66 10.77
C PHE A 79 8.69 23.93 10.76
N PRO A 80 9.08 24.45 9.58
CA PRO A 80 10.04 25.54 9.52
C PRO A 80 9.43 26.89 9.90
N ILE A 81 10.13 27.62 10.77
CA ILE A 81 9.75 28.93 11.26
C ILE A 81 10.87 29.93 10.96
N VAL A 82 10.55 30.98 10.23
CA VAL A 82 11.44 32.12 10.01
C VAL A 82 11.07 33.22 11.01
N LEU A 83 11.90 33.39 12.02
CA LEU A 83 11.71 34.39 13.07
C LEU A 83 12.39 35.71 12.67
N LEU A 84 11.62 36.78 12.64
CA LEU A 84 12.11 38.13 12.37
C LEU A 84 12.42 38.82 13.71
N THR A 85 13.70 39.04 14.00
CA THR A 85 14.17 39.67 15.25
C THR A 85 14.72 41.06 15.00
N MET A 86 14.89 41.85 16.04
CA MET A 86 15.65 43.12 15.99
C MET A 86 17.15 42.85 16.02
N ARG A 87 17.92 43.59 15.27
CA ARG A 87 19.37 43.46 15.21
C ARG A 87 20.00 43.63 16.60
N GLY A 88 20.83 42.68 16.97
CA GLY A 88 21.54 42.67 18.26
C GLY A 88 20.66 42.37 19.47
N ALA A 89 19.40 41.95 19.28
CA ALA A 89 18.60 41.42 20.37
C ALA A 89 19.14 40.07 20.83
N GLU A 90 19.26 39.89 22.15
CA GLU A 90 19.49 38.55 22.70
C GLU A 90 18.25 37.70 22.48
N PHE A 91 18.42 36.43 22.13
CA PHE A 91 17.32 35.50 21.93
C PHE A 91 16.54 35.32 23.24
N ASP A 92 15.24 35.62 23.22
CA ASP A 92 14.41 35.52 24.41
C ASP A 92 14.24 34.05 24.85
N GLU A 93 14.64 33.75 26.10
CA GLU A 93 14.51 32.38 26.65
C GLU A 93 13.10 31.80 26.58
N ARG A 94 12.10 32.65 26.59
CA ARG A 94 10.68 32.28 26.43
C ARG A 94 10.36 31.67 25.08
N LEU A 95 11.23 31.79 24.08
CA LEU A 95 11.09 31.24 22.72
C LEU A 95 11.95 29.99 22.48
N ARG A 96 12.62 29.45 23.49
CA ARG A 96 13.47 28.25 23.37
C ARG A 96 12.75 27.01 22.84
N PHE A 97 11.43 26.92 23.00
CA PHE A 97 10.64 25.83 22.43
C PHE A 97 10.64 25.81 20.88
N LEU A 98 11.12 26.90 20.27
CA LEU A 98 11.29 27.03 18.82
C LEU A 98 12.65 26.58 18.30
N ASP A 99 13.67 26.41 19.14
CA ASP A 99 15.08 26.22 18.73
C ASP A 99 15.28 25.19 17.60
N ARG A 100 14.52 24.12 17.64
CA ARG A 100 14.57 23.05 16.62
C ARG A 100 14.04 23.48 15.26
N TYR A 101 13.20 24.50 15.21
CA TYR A 101 12.40 24.86 14.03
C TYR A 101 12.83 26.19 13.40
N LEU A 102 13.77 26.91 14.04
CA LEU A 102 14.05 28.30 13.75
C LEU A 102 15.04 28.52 12.61
N ILE A 103 14.70 29.50 11.78
CA ILE A 103 15.60 30.26 10.92
C ILE A 103 15.49 31.71 11.38
N VAL A 104 16.53 32.26 12.00
CA VAL A 104 16.51 33.65 12.51
C VAL A 104 16.92 34.61 11.39
N LEU A 105 16.17 35.69 11.22
CA LEU A 105 16.46 36.77 10.28
C LEU A 105 16.35 38.14 10.98
N GLU A 106 17.52 38.79 11.15
CA GLU A 106 17.59 40.09 11.81
C GLU A 106 17.08 41.22 10.92
N ARG A 107 16.31 42.16 11.50
CA ARG A 107 15.84 43.39 10.85
C ARG A 107 16.83 44.55 11.11
N PRO A 108 17.12 45.42 10.12
CA PRO A 108 16.60 45.41 8.74
C PRO A 108 17.29 44.34 7.88
N PHE A 109 16.53 43.63 7.07
CA PHE A 109 17.03 42.59 6.18
C PHE A 109 16.87 42.96 4.68
N LEU A 110 17.69 42.36 3.85
CA LEU A 110 17.56 42.47 2.40
C LEU A 110 16.39 41.59 1.90
N ALA A 111 15.67 42.06 0.89
CA ALA A 111 14.60 41.28 0.27
C ALA A 111 15.06 39.89 -0.20
N SER A 112 16.31 39.78 -0.69
CA SER A 112 16.94 38.51 -1.07
C SER A 112 17.14 37.56 0.12
N SER A 113 17.48 38.09 1.31
CA SER A 113 17.69 37.28 2.52
C SER A 113 16.39 36.62 2.97
N LEU A 114 15.31 37.39 3.08
CA LEU A 114 13.98 36.86 3.40
C LEU A 114 13.55 35.79 2.40
N ALA A 115 13.64 36.10 1.09
CA ALA A 115 13.24 35.16 0.05
C ALA A 115 14.08 33.88 0.05
N ASN A 116 15.38 33.97 0.34
CA ASN A 116 16.26 32.80 0.42
C ASN A 116 15.96 31.95 1.66
N SER A 117 15.75 32.57 2.83
CA SER A 117 15.38 31.86 4.06
C SER A 117 14.06 31.10 3.88
N VAL A 118 13.02 31.76 3.36
CA VAL A 118 11.73 31.13 3.10
C VAL A 118 11.83 30.02 2.06
N ARG A 119 12.58 30.23 0.99
CA ARG A 119 12.78 29.20 -0.05
C ARG A 119 13.53 27.99 0.50
N SER A 120 14.51 28.20 1.38
CA SER A 120 15.23 27.13 2.07
C SER A 120 14.28 26.33 3.00
N ALA A 121 13.46 27.03 3.75
CA ALA A 121 12.43 26.46 4.61
C ALA A 121 11.43 25.61 3.82
N LEU A 122 10.89 26.14 2.72
CA LEU A 122 9.98 25.41 1.84
C LEU A 122 10.60 24.15 1.24
N ARG A 123 11.85 24.24 0.78
CA ARG A 123 12.58 23.06 0.26
C ARG A 123 12.77 21.98 1.33
N ALA A 124 13.09 22.38 2.57
CA ALA A 124 13.22 21.45 3.69
C ALA A 124 11.88 20.77 3.97
N ARG A 125 10.80 21.55 4.00
CA ARG A 125 9.43 21.03 4.23
C ARG A 125 8.99 20.07 3.13
N THR A 126 9.20 20.42 1.86
CA THR A 126 8.90 19.52 0.73
C THR A 126 9.59 18.18 0.87
N ARG A 127 10.89 18.16 1.22
CA ARG A 127 11.63 16.91 1.43
C ARG A 127 11.07 16.07 2.58
N GLN A 128 10.64 16.71 3.68
CA GLN A 128 10.01 16.00 4.81
C GLN A 128 8.69 15.33 4.37
N LEU A 129 7.87 16.05 3.61
CA LEU A 129 6.60 15.52 3.10
C LEU A 129 6.81 14.39 2.09
N GLU A 130 7.84 14.48 1.24
CA GLU A 130 8.24 13.39 0.33
C GLU A 130 8.67 12.14 1.12
N VAL A 131 9.51 12.30 2.15
CA VAL A 131 9.92 11.18 3.01
C VAL A 131 8.74 10.56 3.73
N LYS A 132 7.80 11.37 4.25
CA LYS A 132 6.55 10.89 4.86
C LYS A 132 5.77 10.02 3.88
N SER A 133 5.52 10.53 2.67
CA SER A 133 4.79 9.81 1.62
C SER A 133 5.45 8.48 1.25
N LEU A 134 6.78 8.46 1.15
CA LEU A 134 7.54 7.23 0.89
C LEU A 134 7.43 6.21 2.03
N LEU A 135 7.44 6.67 3.28
CA LEU A 135 7.28 5.79 4.44
C LEU A 135 5.87 5.18 4.49
N GLU A 136 4.84 5.99 4.30
CA GLU A 136 3.44 5.54 4.24
C GLU A 136 3.23 4.51 3.13
N HIS A 137 3.75 4.78 1.93
CA HIS A 137 3.68 3.83 0.82
C HIS A 137 4.43 2.52 1.13
N LYS A 138 5.61 2.60 1.74
CA LYS A 138 6.38 1.41 2.14
C LYS A 138 5.63 0.56 3.16
N GLU A 139 4.96 1.18 4.13
CA GLU A 139 4.16 0.48 5.13
C GLU A 139 2.94 -0.21 4.50
N GLU A 140 2.26 0.46 3.56
CA GLU A 140 1.15 -0.13 2.82
C GLU A 140 1.58 -1.35 2.01
N VAL A 141 2.69 -1.24 1.26
CA VAL A 141 3.26 -2.36 0.49
C VAL A 141 3.65 -3.51 1.41
N ALA A 142 4.32 -3.23 2.53
CA ALA A 142 4.72 -4.25 3.50
C ALA A 142 3.49 -4.95 4.13
N HIS A 143 2.43 -4.20 4.43
CA HIS A 143 1.18 -4.77 4.92
C HIS A 143 0.54 -5.71 3.88
N ARG A 144 0.44 -5.27 2.64
CA ARG A 144 -0.09 -6.07 1.54
C ARG A 144 0.70 -7.34 1.30
N GLN A 145 2.04 -7.25 1.36
CA GLN A 145 2.90 -8.45 1.26
C GLN A 145 2.63 -9.45 2.38
N LYS A 146 2.47 -9.00 3.63
CA LYS A 146 2.14 -9.90 4.76
C LYS A 146 0.82 -10.64 4.54
N LEU A 147 -0.19 -9.97 4.00
CA LEU A 147 -1.48 -10.60 3.70
C LEU A 147 -1.34 -11.67 2.62
N LEU A 148 -0.59 -11.38 1.54
CA LEU A 148 -0.35 -12.34 0.46
C LEU A 148 0.44 -13.57 0.95
N ILE A 149 1.47 -13.37 1.77
CA ILE A 149 2.24 -14.47 2.37
C ILE A 149 1.34 -15.34 3.26
N ARG A 150 0.47 -14.74 4.06
CA ARG A 150 -0.47 -15.48 4.90
C ARG A 150 -1.44 -16.31 4.07
N GLU A 151 -1.98 -15.74 3.00
CA GLU A 151 -2.86 -16.45 2.08
C GLU A 151 -2.12 -17.62 1.40
N LEU A 152 -0.89 -17.38 0.94
CA LEU A 152 -0.04 -18.44 0.36
C LEU A 152 0.19 -19.59 1.35
N HIS A 153 0.51 -19.29 2.62
CA HIS A 153 0.68 -20.32 3.65
C HIS A 153 -0.60 -21.12 3.88
N HIS A 154 -1.79 -20.47 3.86
CA HIS A 154 -3.06 -21.18 3.96
C HIS A 154 -3.27 -22.15 2.79
N ARG A 155 -2.98 -21.73 1.55
CA ARG A 155 -3.10 -22.55 0.34
C ARG A 155 -2.13 -23.73 0.36
N VAL A 156 -0.86 -23.49 0.71
CA VAL A 156 0.12 -24.59 0.86
C VAL A 156 -0.35 -25.62 1.90
N LYS A 157 -0.89 -25.16 3.03
CA LYS A 157 -1.45 -26.04 4.06
C LYS A 157 -2.61 -26.90 3.52
N ASN A 158 -3.52 -26.28 2.76
CA ASN A 158 -4.65 -26.97 2.16
C ASN A 158 -4.18 -28.02 1.13
N THR A 159 -3.24 -27.65 0.26
CA THR A 159 -2.66 -28.58 -0.73
C THR A 159 -1.99 -29.77 -0.05
N LEU A 160 -1.18 -29.56 1.00
CA LEU A 160 -0.57 -30.64 1.76
C LEU A 160 -1.61 -31.53 2.48
N ALA A 161 -2.69 -30.94 2.97
CA ALA A 161 -3.80 -31.70 3.56
C ALA A 161 -4.49 -32.59 2.53
N ASN A 162 -4.72 -32.09 1.31
CA ASN A 162 -5.28 -32.85 0.19
C ASN A 162 -4.34 -34.00 -0.23
N VAL A 163 -3.04 -33.75 -0.35
CA VAL A 163 -2.04 -34.80 -0.65
C VAL A 163 -2.05 -35.90 0.41
N ARG A 164 -2.11 -35.53 1.70
CA ARG A 164 -2.18 -36.49 2.81
C ARG A 164 -3.46 -37.33 2.77
N ALA A 165 -4.60 -36.69 2.52
CA ALA A 165 -5.87 -37.40 2.40
C ALA A 165 -5.88 -38.37 1.22
N MET A 166 -5.36 -37.95 0.06
CA MET A 166 -5.20 -38.73 -1.15
C MET A 166 -4.28 -39.94 -0.92
N MET A 167 -3.15 -39.74 -0.25
CA MET A 167 -2.23 -40.83 0.12
C MET A 167 -2.94 -41.91 0.96
N GLY A 168 -3.67 -41.47 2.00
CA GLY A 168 -4.42 -42.38 2.87
C GLY A 168 -5.55 -43.12 2.14
N ALA A 169 -6.27 -42.44 1.23
CA ALA A 169 -7.30 -43.07 0.40
C ALA A 169 -6.68 -44.11 -0.56
N THR A 170 -5.59 -43.78 -1.25
CA THR A 170 -4.91 -44.66 -2.17
C THR A 170 -4.34 -45.90 -1.46
N ALA A 171 -3.75 -45.70 -0.28
CA ALA A 171 -3.21 -46.82 0.50
C ALA A 171 -4.28 -47.86 0.90
N ARG A 172 -5.51 -47.39 1.21
CA ARG A 172 -6.63 -48.29 1.55
C ARG A 172 -7.18 -49.06 0.35
N SER A 173 -7.04 -48.54 -0.86
CA SER A 173 -7.60 -49.09 -2.10
C SER A 173 -6.57 -49.89 -2.91
N SER A 174 -5.29 -49.86 -2.55
CA SER A 174 -4.22 -50.56 -3.26
C SER A 174 -3.97 -51.92 -2.68
N SER A 175 -3.72 -52.91 -3.56
CA SER A 175 -3.48 -54.29 -3.20
C SER A 175 -2.02 -54.60 -2.83
N ASN A 176 -1.07 -53.81 -3.33
CA ASN A 176 0.37 -53.91 -3.09
C ASN A 176 1.07 -52.57 -3.28
N VAL A 177 2.39 -52.53 -3.00
CA VAL A 177 3.19 -51.28 -3.06
C VAL A 177 3.26 -50.74 -4.49
N ASP A 178 3.42 -51.56 -5.49
CA ASP A 178 3.53 -51.13 -6.88
C ASP A 178 2.22 -50.54 -7.40
N ASP A 179 1.10 -51.11 -7.00
CA ASP A 179 -0.24 -50.59 -7.27
C ASP A 179 -0.47 -49.23 -6.56
N PHE A 180 -0.04 -49.14 -5.31
CA PHE A 180 -0.09 -47.88 -4.57
C PHE A 180 0.74 -46.79 -5.27
N VAL A 181 2.00 -47.06 -5.60
CA VAL A 181 2.89 -46.10 -6.24
C VAL A 181 2.31 -45.61 -7.57
N ARG A 182 1.83 -46.50 -8.41
CA ARG A 182 1.23 -46.17 -9.71
C ARG A 182 -0.02 -45.29 -9.55
N ASN A 183 -0.96 -45.70 -8.70
CA ASN A 183 -2.23 -44.97 -8.50
C ASN A 183 -2.01 -43.64 -7.79
N PHE A 184 -1.12 -43.54 -6.78
CA PHE A 184 -0.80 -42.31 -6.09
C PHE A 184 -0.08 -41.33 -7.00
N SER A 185 0.87 -41.78 -7.82
CA SER A 185 1.55 -40.91 -8.79
C SER A 185 0.58 -40.32 -9.83
N ALA A 186 -0.32 -41.13 -10.37
CA ALA A 186 -1.33 -40.66 -11.33
C ALA A 186 -2.22 -39.54 -10.72
N ARG A 187 -2.70 -39.72 -9.50
CA ARG A 187 -3.49 -38.71 -8.77
C ARG A 187 -2.69 -37.45 -8.44
N LEU A 188 -1.41 -37.60 -8.13
CA LEU A 188 -0.53 -36.47 -7.84
C LEU A 188 -0.29 -35.61 -9.09
N VAL A 189 -0.16 -36.26 -10.27
CA VAL A 189 -0.04 -35.56 -11.56
C VAL A 189 -1.34 -34.77 -11.85
N SER A 190 -2.51 -35.40 -11.73
CA SER A 190 -3.81 -34.75 -11.90
C SER A 190 -3.98 -33.54 -10.96
N LEU A 191 -3.58 -33.70 -9.68
CA LEU A 191 -3.59 -32.59 -8.73
C LEU A 191 -2.66 -31.43 -9.18
N ALA A 192 -1.47 -31.74 -9.68
CA ALA A 192 -0.52 -30.75 -10.17
C ALA A 192 -1.03 -30.03 -11.41
N ASP A 193 -1.66 -30.74 -12.35
CA ASP A 193 -2.24 -30.15 -13.57
C ASP A 193 -3.40 -29.21 -13.21
N THR A 194 -4.31 -29.63 -12.34
CA THR A 194 -5.40 -28.77 -11.82
C THR A 194 -4.87 -27.54 -11.10
N HIS A 195 -3.82 -27.73 -10.30
CA HIS A 195 -3.17 -26.63 -9.58
C HIS A 195 -2.50 -25.62 -10.54
N SER A 196 -1.87 -26.10 -11.61
CA SER A 196 -1.24 -25.26 -12.63
C SER A 196 -2.28 -24.42 -13.40
N MET A 197 -3.43 -25.00 -13.76
CA MET A 197 -4.52 -24.26 -14.40
C MET A 197 -5.04 -23.10 -13.54
N LEU A 198 -5.10 -23.28 -12.23
CA LEU A 198 -5.51 -22.23 -11.30
C LEU A 198 -4.46 -21.12 -11.19
N THR A 199 -3.18 -21.43 -11.39
CA THR A 199 -2.08 -20.45 -11.28
C THR A 199 -2.08 -19.47 -12.45
N ASP A 200 -2.43 -19.93 -13.65
CA ASP A 200 -2.45 -19.12 -14.86
C ASP A 200 -3.55 -18.04 -14.85
N ASP A 201 -4.62 -18.26 -14.09
CA ASP A 201 -5.76 -17.31 -13.97
C ASP A 201 -5.84 -16.60 -12.60
N TYR A 202 -4.69 -16.23 -12.04
CA TYR A 202 -4.59 -15.55 -10.72
C TYR A 202 -5.35 -16.24 -9.58
N TRP A 203 -5.52 -17.57 -9.63
CA TRP A 203 -6.15 -18.37 -8.58
C TRP A 203 -7.64 -18.07 -8.31
N GLN A 204 -8.36 -17.47 -9.26
CA GLN A 204 -9.75 -17.09 -9.00
C GLN A 204 -10.75 -18.12 -9.48
N THR A 205 -10.60 -18.63 -10.70
CA THR A 205 -11.56 -19.52 -11.33
C THR A 205 -10.91 -20.57 -12.21
N ALA A 206 -11.52 -21.76 -12.32
CA ALA A 206 -11.21 -22.75 -13.32
C ALA A 206 -12.49 -23.04 -14.12
N PHE A 207 -12.41 -23.09 -15.43
CA PHE A 207 -13.55 -23.47 -16.25
C PHE A 207 -13.73 -25.00 -16.24
N LEU A 208 -14.95 -25.45 -15.95
CA LEU A 208 -15.31 -26.87 -15.84
C LEU A 208 -14.98 -27.63 -17.13
N HIS A 209 -15.25 -27.05 -18.29
CA HIS A 209 -14.92 -27.65 -19.58
C HIS A 209 -13.42 -27.94 -19.72
N LYS A 210 -12.60 -26.96 -19.38
CA LYS A 210 -11.14 -27.07 -19.43
C LYS A 210 -10.59 -28.10 -18.44
N LEU A 211 -11.17 -28.15 -17.25
CA LEU A 211 -10.82 -29.15 -16.23
C LEU A 211 -11.15 -30.57 -16.74
N LEU A 212 -12.32 -30.77 -17.31
CA LEU A 212 -12.72 -32.05 -17.91
C LEU A 212 -11.84 -32.46 -19.08
N GLU A 213 -11.54 -31.54 -20.00
CA GLU A 213 -10.60 -31.80 -21.09
C GLU A 213 -9.24 -32.30 -20.60
N THR A 214 -8.72 -31.67 -19.53
CA THR A 214 -7.41 -32.02 -18.97
C THR A 214 -7.45 -33.40 -18.34
N GLU A 215 -8.44 -33.70 -17.50
CA GLU A 215 -8.56 -34.98 -16.81
C GLU A 215 -8.86 -36.14 -17.79
N LEU A 216 -9.64 -35.89 -18.83
CA LEU A 216 -10.07 -36.93 -19.77
C LEU A 216 -9.07 -37.18 -20.93
N ARG A 217 -8.14 -36.25 -21.16
CA ARG A 217 -7.12 -36.35 -22.27
C ARG A 217 -6.40 -37.66 -22.29
N HIS A 218 -6.04 -38.25 -21.16
CA HIS A 218 -5.28 -39.50 -21.04
C HIS A 218 -6.11 -40.75 -21.40
N TYR A 219 -7.46 -40.60 -21.46
CA TYR A 219 -8.39 -41.70 -21.76
C TYR A 219 -8.96 -41.61 -23.16
N ASP A 220 -8.77 -40.48 -23.85
CA ASP A 220 -9.18 -40.29 -25.25
C ASP A 220 -8.03 -40.72 -26.18
N THR A 221 -7.94 -42.00 -26.42
CA THR A 221 -6.87 -42.61 -27.27
C THR A 221 -7.34 -42.72 -28.68
N THR A 222 -6.68 -41.95 -29.59
CA THR A 222 -6.49 -42.13 -31.03
C THR A 222 -7.68 -42.43 -31.95
N ASP A 223 -7.79 -41.62 -33.03
CA ASP A 223 -8.58 -41.72 -34.26
C ASP A 223 -10.09 -41.48 -34.19
N ARG A 224 -10.74 -41.62 -33.07
CA ARG A 224 -12.12 -41.17 -32.86
C ARG A 224 -12.27 -40.72 -31.42
N SER A 225 -12.57 -39.42 -31.22
CA SER A 225 -12.93 -38.90 -29.92
C SER A 225 -14.09 -39.74 -29.35
N ARG A 226 -13.81 -40.48 -28.29
CA ARG A 226 -14.78 -41.36 -27.57
C ARG A 226 -15.49 -40.57 -26.48
N ILE A 227 -15.03 -39.36 -26.20
CA ILE A 227 -15.49 -38.51 -25.11
C ILE A 227 -16.07 -37.24 -25.74
N LEU A 228 -17.35 -37.04 -25.56
CA LEU A 228 -18.04 -35.82 -25.99
C LEU A 228 -18.36 -34.98 -24.76
N LEU A 229 -17.90 -33.75 -24.76
CA LEU A 229 -18.18 -32.76 -23.70
C LEU A 229 -19.16 -31.73 -24.25
N GLU A 230 -20.38 -31.71 -23.73
CA GLU A 230 -21.41 -30.74 -24.10
C GLU A 230 -21.97 -30.07 -22.85
N GLY A 231 -22.17 -28.76 -22.91
CA GLY A 231 -22.74 -28.00 -21.79
C GLY A 231 -22.30 -26.54 -21.77
N PRO A 232 -22.91 -25.76 -20.91
CA PRO A 232 -22.48 -24.37 -20.71
C PRO A 232 -21.10 -24.31 -20.05
N ASP A 233 -20.36 -23.24 -20.35
CA ASP A 233 -19.07 -22.98 -19.71
C ASP A 233 -19.31 -22.49 -18.27
N VAL A 234 -18.96 -23.33 -17.31
CA VAL A 234 -19.18 -23.08 -15.86
C VAL A 234 -17.84 -22.73 -15.20
N ALA A 235 -17.79 -21.55 -14.57
CA ALA A 235 -16.64 -21.14 -13.78
C ALA A 235 -16.73 -21.73 -12.36
N LEU A 236 -15.73 -22.47 -11.96
CA LEU A 236 -15.56 -23.02 -10.62
C LEU A 236 -14.61 -22.13 -9.80
N VAL A 237 -14.95 -21.81 -8.56
CA VAL A 237 -14.00 -21.20 -7.63
C VAL A 237 -12.87 -22.19 -7.33
N ALA A 238 -11.67 -21.66 -7.04
CA ALA A 238 -10.46 -22.46 -6.84
C ALA A 238 -10.63 -23.59 -5.82
N ASP A 239 -11.37 -23.35 -4.74
CA ASP A 239 -11.62 -24.34 -3.67
C ASP A 239 -12.46 -25.53 -4.13
N LEU A 240 -13.26 -25.38 -5.19
CA LEU A 240 -14.06 -26.45 -5.79
C LEU A 240 -13.36 -27.11 -6.95
N ALA A 241 -12.47 -26.43 -7.68
CA ALA A 241 -11.81 -26.98 -8.86
C ALA A 241 -10.99 -28.25 -8.53
N ILE A 242 -10.22 -28.25 -7.44
CA ILE A 242 -9.41 -29.38 -7.03
C ILE A 242 -10.26 -30.62 -6.66
N PRO A 243 -11.23 -30.53 -5.73
CA PRO A 243 -12.04 -31.71 -5.41
C PRO A 243 -12.90 -32.21 -6.57
N VAL A 244 -13.37 -31.30 -7.42
CA VAL A 244 -14.13 -31.67 -8.64
C VAL A 244 -13.24 -32.38 -9.67
N GLY A 245 -12.02 -31.85 -9.92
CA GLY A 245 -11.02 -32.50 -10.80
C GLY A 245 -10.66 -33.89 -10.31
N MET A 246 -10.39 -34.03 -9.02
CA MET A 246 -10.13 -35.36 -8.43
C MET A 246 -11.32 -36.32 -8.57
N ALA A 247 -12.55 -35.86 -8.41
CA ALA A 247 -13.73 -36.68 -8.60
C ALA A 247 -13.85 -37.17 -10.05
N PHE A 248 -13.60 -36.29 -11.02
CA PHE A 248 -13.58 -36.67 -12.44
C PHE A 248 -12.45 -37.61 -12.77
N HIS A 249 -11.26 -37.40 -12.22
CA HIS A 249 -10.13 -38.33 -12.36
C HIS A 249 -10.50 -39.75 -11.90
N GLU A 250 -11.13 -39.91 -10.73
CA GLU A 250 -11.59 -41.17 -10.19
C GLU A 250 -12.66 -41.83 -11.10
N LEU A 251 -13.64 -41.03 -11.56
CA LEU A 251 -14.69 -41.52 -12.45
C LEU A 251 -14.12 -41.96 -13.78
N ALA A 252 -13.18 -41.23 -14.37
CA ALA A 252 -12.50 -41.61 -15.62
C ALA A 252 -11.67 -42.87 -15.45
N SER A 253 -10.91 -42.97 -14.36
CA SER A 253 -10.11 -44.18 -14.03
C SER A 253 -11.02 -45.41 -13.82
N ASN A 254 -12.14 -45.27 -13.12
CA ASN A 254 -13.12 -46.31 -12.93
C ASN A 254 -13.76 -46.74 -14.26
N SER A 255 -14.11 -45.80 -15.11
CA SER A 255 -14.65 -46.07 -16.44
C SER A 255 -13.65 -46.80 -17.34
N SER A 256 -12.36 -46.48 -17.25
CA SER A 256 -11.29 -47.15 -17.96
C SER A 256 -11.02 -48.58 -17.48
N LYS A 257 -11.22 -48.83 -16.17
CA LYS A 257 -10.99 -50.17 -15.59
C LYS A 257 -12.21 -51.08 -15.70
N PHE A 258 -13.42 -50.54 -15.53
CA PHE A 258 -14.64 -51.32 -15.33
C PHE A 258 -15.83 -50.86 -16.17
N GLY A 259 -15.76 -49.71 -16.82
CA GLY A 259 -16.84 -49.08 -17.55
C GLY A 259 -16.67 -49.00 -19.05
N ALA A 260 -17.36 -48.06 -19.68
CA ALA A 260 -17.40 -47.89 -21.15
C ALA A 260 -16.02 -47.71 -21.79
N LEU A 261 -15.11 -47.03 -21.12
CA LEU A 261 -13.76 -46.79 -21.64
C LEU A 261 -12.85 -48.06 -21.62
N SER A 262 -13.27 -49.13 -20.93
CA SER A 262 -12.53 -50.39 -20.93
C SER A 262 -12.73 -51.23 -22.20
N TRP A 263 -13.74 -50.93 -23.03
CA TRP A 263 -14.04 -51.69 -24.23
C TRP A 263 -13.63 -50.91 -25.50
N PRO A 264 -13.13 -51.56 -26.56
CA PRO A 264 -12.72 -50.91 -27.81
C PRO A 264 -13.87 -50.17 -28.55
N ARG A 265 -15.11 -50.44 -28.22
CA ARG A 265 -16.34 -49.84 -28.79
C ARG A 265 -17.35 -49.41 -27.71
N GLY A 266 -16.94 -49.20 -26.52
CA GLY A 266 -17.77 -48.75 -25.42
C GLY A 266 -18.10 -47.27 -25.51
#